data_d91416e9038c720f440b4661be0646ae
#
_entry.id   d91416e9038c720f440b4661be0646ae
#
_cell.length_a   1.000
_cell.length_b   1.000
_cell.length_c   1.000
_cell.angle_alpha   90.00
_cell.angle_beta   90.00
_cell.angle_gamma   90.00
#
_symmetry.space_group_name_H-M   'P 1'
#
loop_
_entity.id
_entity.type
_entity.pdbx_description
1 polymer ?
#
loop_
_entity_poly.entity_id
_entity_poly.type
_entity_poly.pdbx_seq_one_letter_code
_entity_poly.pdbx_strand_id
1 'polypeptide(L)'
;TETTLFQLRMDSPAEQIEVDGELYDAFPLNLSKGGERLALSDTKGNFYVVKNAAAVNITKKEQTSPNDKTRAPQTGNFATAWIDHGRAPKQAGYEYAVYIQPTNKEITRLIKKDGYEVLRRDNTAHVVKDLATGITGYVCFGEYTGQGLVRKGTGESIVMERTDTDGQ
;
A
#
# COMPACT_ATOMS: atom_id res chain seq x y z
N THR A 1 9.32 -15.33 10.16
CA THR A 1 8.20 -14.36 10.06
C THR A 1 8.05 -13.92 8.62
N GLU A 2 6.80 -13.75 8.21
CA GLU A 2 6.45 -13.18 6.92
C GLU A 2 5.94 -11.76 7.15
N THR A 3 6.34 -10.84 6.28
CA THR A 3 6.03 -9.42 6.44
C THR A 3 5.55 -8.81 5.14
N THR A 4 4.61 -7.86 5.24
CA THR A 4 4.31 -6.91 4.17
C THR A 4 5.05 -5.61 4.46
N LEU A 5 5.97 -5.23 3.58
CA LEU A 5 6.88 -4.10 3.75
C LEU A 5 6.41 -2.89 2.92
N PHE A 6 6.43 -1.72 3.53
CA PHE A 6 6.28 -0.43 2.88
C PHE A 6 7.57 0.36 3.07
N GLN A 7 8.14 0.86 2.01
CA GLN A 7 9.28 1.77 2.10
C GLN A 7 8.78 3.21 2.05
N LEU A 8 8.84 3.90 3.18
CA LEU A 8 8.58 5.33 3.26
C LEU A 8 9.82 6.09 2.78
N ARG A 9 9.61 7.14 2.00
CA ARG A 9 10.72 7.95 1.49
C ARG A 9 11.25 8.87 2.57
N MET A 10 12.57 8.92 2.70
CA MET A 10 13.28 9.79 3.63
C MET A 10 14.69 10.05 3.10
N ASP A 11 15.10 11.31 2.99
CA ASP A 11 16.43 11.70 2.51
C ASP A 11 17.37 12.04 3.66
N SER A 12 16.83 12.46 4.81
CA SER A 12 17.59 12.89 5.99
C SER A 12 16.98 12.37 7.28
N PRO A 13 17.79 12.04 8.31
CA PRO A 13 17.28 11.68 9.62
C PRO A 13 16.37 12.75 10.27
N ALA A 14 16.60 14.02 9.93
CA ALA A 14 15.81 15.14 10.45
C ALA A 14 14.43 15.30 9.80
N GLU A 15 14.17 14.61 8.69
CA GLU A 15 12.87 14.69 8.03
C GLU A 15 11.78 14.01 8.87
N GLN A 16 10.62 14.62 8.88
CA GLN A 16 9.45 14.13 9.62
C GLN A 16 8.64 13.16 8.76
N ILE A 17 8.08 12.16 9.40
CA ILE A 17 7.00 11.34 8.83
C ILE A 17 5.73 11.62 9.63
N GLU A 18 4.58 11.49 8.98
CA GLU A 18 3.30 11.68 9.63
C GLU A 18 2.58 10.33 9.78
N VAL A 19 2.02 10.11 10.96
CA VAL A 19 1.23 8.92 11.28
C VAL A 19 -0.06 9.37 11.95
N ASP A 20 -1.20 9.17 11.29
CA ASP A 20 -2.53 9.61 11.75
C ASP A 20 -2.60 11.09 12.14
N GLY A 21 -1.94 11.95 11.36
CA GLY A 21 -1.90 13.39 11.60
C GLY A 21 -0.88 13.84 12.66
N GLU A 22 -0.14 12.92 13.26
CA GLU A 22 0.92 13.22 14.21
C GLU A 22 2.29 13.18 13.53
N LEU A 23 3.10 14.22 13.68
CA LEU A 23 4.43 14.34 13.09
C LEU A 23 5.49 13.72 13.99
N TYR A 24 6.37 12.91 13.42
CA TYR A 24 7.47 12.22 14.09
C TYR A 24 8.81 12.62 13.47
N ASP A 25 9.62 13.36 14.21
CA ASP A 25 10.97 13.80 13.83
C ASP A 25 12.10 12.97 14.49
N ALA A 26 11.81 12.23 15.56
CA ALA A 26 12.79 11.42 16.27
C ALA A 26 13.61 10.51 15.35
N PHE A 27 14.91 10.39 15.64
CA PHE A 27 15.81 9.45 14.98
C PHE A 27 16.83 8.89 15.99
N PRO A 28 16.90 7.57 16.22
CA PRO A 28 16.02 6.56 15.64
C PRO A 28 14.57 6.66 16.15
N LEU A 29 13.64 6.21 15.32
CA LEU A 29 12.21 6.08 15.66
C LEU A 29 11.81 4.61 15.63
N ASN A 30 10.97 4.21 16.57
CA ASN A 30 10.35 2.89 16.59
C ASN A 30 8.93 3.02 17.15
N LEU A 31 7.94 2.79 16.31
CA LEU A 31 6.52 2.88 16.65
C LEU A 31 5.80 1.60 16.24
N SER A 32 4.68 1.33 16.92
CA SER A 32 3.70 0.33 16.47
C SER A 32 2.31 0.96 16.62
N LYS A 33 1.59 1.04 15.52
CA LYS A 33 0.24 1.61 15.44
C LYS A 33 -0.67 0.63 14.69
N GLY A 34 -1.92 0.54 15.08
CA GLY A 34 -2.91 -0.29 14.41
C GLY A 34 -4.27 0.39 14.40
N GLY A 35 -5.21 -0.18 13.66
CA GLY A 35 -6.57 0.34 13.57
C GLY A 35 -7.27 -0.12 12.29
N GLU A 36 -8.54 0.26 12.19
CA GLU A 36 -9.34 0.02 10.98
C GLU A 36 -8.76 0.77 9.78
N ARG A 37 -8.15 1.92 10.04
CA ARG A 37 -7.59 2.79 9.01
C ARG A 37 -6.43 3.57 9.58
N LEU A 38 -5.20 3.24 9.18
CA LEU A 38 -3.98 3.93 9.55
C LEU A 38 -3.48 4.75 8.37
N ALA A 39 -3.28 6.05 8.59
CA ALA A 39 -2.75 6.97 7.59
C ALA A 39 -1.27 7.28 7.84
N LEU A 40 -0.46 7.19 6.80
CA LEU A 40 0.96 7.51 6.85
C LEU A 40 1.31 8.48 5.72
N SER A 41 2.18 9.45 5.98
CA SER A 41 2.80 10.28 4.94
C SER A 41 4.31 10.20 5.03
N ASP A 42 4.97 10.12 3.89
CA ASP A 42 6.41 10.23 3.81
C ASP A 42 6.86 11.67 3.49
N THR A 43 8.17 11.90 3.54
CA THR A 43 8.76 13.23 3.33
C THR A 43 8.70 13.71 1.88
N LYS A 44 8.30 12.86 0.95
CA LYS A 44 8.09 13.18 -0.47
C LYS A 44 6.62 13.45 -0.79
N GLY A 45 5.78 13.47 0.24
CA GLY A 45 4.35 13.72 0.12
C GLY A 45 3.54 12.53 -0.41
N ASN A 46 4.11 11.32 -0.42
CA ASN A 46 3.30 10.14 -0.68
C ASN A 46 2.46 9.81 0.55
N PHE A 47 1.22 9.42 0.30
CA PHE A 47 0.24 9.14 1.33
C PHE A 47 -0.20 7.68 1.26
N TYR A 48 -0.13 7.02 2.39
CA TYR A 48 -0.45 5.59 2.53
C TYR A 48 -1.66 5.44 3.44
N VAL A 49 -2.57 4.58 3.06
CA VAL A 49 -3.70 4.17 3.90
C VAL A 49 -3.65 2.67 4.06
N VAL A 50 -3.39 2.20 5.27
CA VAL A 50 -3.37 0.78 5.63
C VAL A 50 -4.68 0.45 6.34
N LYS A 51 -5.35 -0.64 5.92
CA LYS A 51 -6.68 -0.99 6.43
C LYS A 51 -6.64 -2.24 7.29
N ASN A 52 -7.40 -2.21 8.37
CA ASN A 52 -7.64 -3.35 9.27
C ASN A 52 -6.34 -4.03 9.75
N ALA A 53 -5.31 -3.24 10.01
CA ALA A 53 -4.05 -3.75 10.53
C ALA A 53 -4.09 -3.84 12.05
N ALA A 54 -3.81 -5.03 12.59
CA ALA A 54 -3.66 -5.21 14.04
C ALA A 54 -2.48 -4.38 14.56
N ALA A 55 -1.36 -4.38 13.82
CA ALA A 55 -0.21 -3.53 14.07
C ALA A 55 0.57 -3.27 12.78
N VAL A 56 0.94 -2.03 12.55
CA VAL A 56 1.96 -1.61 11.59
C VAL A 56 3.15 -1.12 12.37
N ASN A 57 4.28 -1.76 12.20
CA ASN A 57 5.54 -1.36 12.79
C ASN A 57 6.17 -0.29 11.90
N ILE A 58 6.61 0.81 12.48
CA ILE A 58 7.16 1.95 11.76
C ILE A 58 8.50 2.32 12.36
N THR A 59 9.54 2.40 11.55
CA THR A 59 10.88 2.79 12.01
C THR A 59 11.51 3.85 11.13
N LYS A 60 12.32 4.69 11.77
CA LYS A 60 13.34 5.52 11.11
C LYS A 60 14.67 5.10 11.69
N LYS A 61 15.60 4.62 10.90
CA LYS A 61 16.92 4.20 11.36
C LYS A 61 17.92 4.06 10.23
N GLU A 62 19.19 4.02 10.60
CA GLU A 62 20.24 3.57 9.68
C GLU A 62 20.06 2.09 9.35
N GLN A 63 20.20 1.75 8.09
CA GLN A 63 20.11 0.38 7.57
C GLN A 63 21.20 0.14 6.55
N THR A 64 21.70 -1.08 6.51
CA THR A 64 22.70 -1.53 5.54
C THR A 64 22.08 -2.57 4.63
N SER A 65 22.28 -2.39 3.33
CA SER A 65 21.81 -3.30 2.29
C SER A 65 22.92 -3.50 1.25
N PRO A 66 23.00 -4.66 0.60
CA PRO A 66 23.93 -4.82 -0.52
C PRO A 66 23.49 -3.95 -1.70
N ASN A 67 24.44 -3.27 -2.32
CA ASN A 67 24.23 -2.56 -3.57
C ASN A 67 23.83 -3.54 -4.68
N ASP A 68 22.87 -3.22 -5.50
CA ASP A 68 22.32 -4.12 -6.53
C ASP A 68 23.37 -4.54 -7.56
N LYS A 69 24.27 -3.64 -7.96
CA LYS A 69 25.27 -3.88 -8.99
C LYS A 69 26.55 -4.48 -8.43
N THR A 70 27.10 -3.87 -7.39
CA THR A 70 28.42 -4.23 -6.85
C THR A 70 28.36 -5.26 -5.75
N ARG A 71 27.16 -5.46 -5.15
CA ARG A 71 26.91 -6.28 -3.96
C ARG A 71 27.67 -5.81 -2.71
N ALA A 72 28.40 -4.71 -2.79
CA ALA A 72 29.06 -4.10 -1.65
C ALA A 72 28.03 -3.57 -0.63
N PRO A 73 28.32 -3.62 0.67
CA PRO A 73 27.46 -3.01 1.68
C PRO A 73 27.28 -1.52 1.41
N GLN A 74 26.04 -1.06 1.45
CA GLN A 74 25.69 0.35 1.33
C GLN A 74 24.78 0.71 2.49
N THR A 75 25.17 1.73 3.25
CA THR A 75 24.44 2.19 4.43
C THR A 75 23.70 3.48 4.13
N GLY A 76 22.50 3.62 4.64
CA GLY A 76 21.67 4.81 4.51
C GLY A 76 20.63 4.90 5.60
N ASN A 77 20.03 6.08 5.72
CA ASN A 77 18.93 6.32 6.65
C ASN A 77 17.59 6.08 5.93
N PHE A 78 16.77 5.21 6.49
CA PHE A 78 15.50 4.84 5.88
C PHE A 78 14.36 4.88 6.88
N ALA A 79 13.20 5.32 6.40
CA ALA A 79 11.92 5.09 7.06
C ALA A 79 11.27 3.85 6.41
N THR A 80 10.79 2.94 7.24
CA THR A 80 10.08 1.74 6.80
C THR A 80 8.88 1.49 7.68
N ALA A 81 7.83 0.97 7.07
CA ALA A 81 6.68 0.44 7.79
C ALA A 81 6.41 -0.99 7.33
N TRP A 82 5.98 -1.87 8.25
CA TRP A 82 5.63 -3.24 7.89
C TRP A 82 4.55 -3.83 8.78
N ILE A 83 3.81 -4.77 8.23
CA ILE A 83 2.91 -5.65 8.96
C ILE A 83 3.62 -6.98 9.18
N ASP A 84 3.71 -7.43 10.42
CA ASP A 84 4.23 -8.76 10.75
C ASP A 84 3.05 -9.74 10.76
N HIS A 85 3.09 -10.72 9.86
CA HIS A 85 2.09 -11.78 9.76
C HIS A 85 2.40 -13.00 10.62
N GLY A 86 3.52 -12.96 11.38
CA GLY A 86 3.96 -14.06 12.21
C GLY A 86 4.66 -15.17 11.43
N ARG A 87 4.82 -16.30 12.09
CA ARG A 87 5.46 -17.49 11.51
C ARG A 87 4.43 -18.43 10.91
N ALA A 88 4.61 -18.77 9.63
CA ALA A 88 3.70 -19.65 8.88
C ALA A 88 2.22 -19.19 8.96
N PRO A 89 1.92 -17.95 8.55
CA PRO A 89 0.59 -17.39 8.69
C PRO A 89 -0.42 -18.21 7.87
N LYS A 90 -1.62 -18.40 8.44
CA LYS A 90 -2.75 -19.03 7.75
C LYS A 90 -3.82 -17.97 7.57
N GLN A 91 -4.31 -17.81 6.34
CA GLN A 91 -5.35 -16.82 5.99
C GLN A 91 -5.00 -15.37 6.37
N ALA A 92 -3.70 -15.08 6.49
CA ALA A 92 -3.25 -13.70 6.69
C ALA A 92 -3.48 -12.89 5.42
N GLY A 93 -3.85 -11.64 5.59
CA GLY A 93 -4.06 -10.72 4.49
C GLY A 93 -3.71 -9.31 4.90
N TYR A 94 -3.58 -8.46 3.91
CA TYR A 94 -3.37 -7.04 4.09
C TYR A 94 -4.11 -6.26 3.01
N GLU A 95 -4.41 -5.02 3.30
CA GLU A 95 -4.95 -4.08 2.34
C GLU A 95 -4.36 -2.70 2.60
N TYR A 96 -3.75 -2.12 1.59
CA TYR A 96 -3.30 -0.74 1.64
C TYR A 96 -3.38 -0.07 0.28
N ALA A 97 -3.46 1.24 0.28
CA ALA A 97 -3.39 2.07 -0.91
C ALA A 97 -2.25 3.08 -0.77
N VAL A 98 -1.60 3.39 -1.89
CA VAL A 98 -0.58 4.43 -1.99
C VAL A 98 -1.07 5.49 -2.95
N TYR A 99 -1.10 6.73 -2.48
CA TYR A 99 -1.45 7.91 -3.26
C TYR A 99 -0.21 8.76 -3.44
N ILE A 100 0.18 8.98 -4.68
CA ILE A 100 1.39 9.74 -5.01
C ILE A 100 1.09 11.23 -4.95
N GLN A 101 1.69 11.91 -3.99
CA GLN A 101 1.61 13.36 -3.80
C GLN A 101 0.18 13.93 -3.91
N PRO A 102 -0.79 13.37 -3.17
CA PRO A 102 -2.15 13.89 -3.19
C PRO A 102 -2.20 15.30 -2.60
N THR A 103 -3.15 16.10 -3.06
CA THR A 103 -3.42 17.41 -2.45
C THR A 103 -4.01 17.27 -1.04
N ASN A 104 -3.89 18.30 -0.21
CA ASN A 104 -4.48 18.32 1.14
C ASN A 104 -6.00 18.04 1.13
N LYS A 105 -6.70 18.49 0.08
CA LYS A 105 -8.14 18.21 -0.10
C LYS A 105 -8.39 16.72 -0.33
N GLU A 106 -7.55 16.08 -1.13
CA GLU A 106 -7.63 14.63 -1.37
C GLU A 106 -7.28 13.85 -0.11
N ILE A 107 -6.23 14.21 0.62
CA ILE A 107 -5.87 13.60 1.92
C ILE A 107 -7.04 13.66 2.88
N THR A 108 -7.67 14.84 3.05
CA THR A 108 -8.83 15.02 3.95
C THR A 108 -9.99 14.09 3.57
N ARG A 109 -10.18 13.80 2.29
CA ARG A 109 -11.17 12.85 1.81
C ARG A 109 -10.72 11.41 2.06
N LEU A 110 -9.47 11.07 1.71
CA LEU A 110 -8.91 9.72 1.75
C LEU A 110 -8.75 9.17 3.18
N ILE A 111 -8.56 10.03 4.16
CA ILE A 111 -8.60 9.65 5.59
C ILE A 111 -9.98 9.07 5.96
N LYS A 112 -11.06 9.55 5.35
CA LYS A 112 -12.44 9.18 5.69
C LYS A 112 -13.05 8.13 4.77
N LYS A 113 -12.64 8.13 3.50
CA LYS A 113 -13.24 7.30 2.46
C LYS A 113 -12.19 6.88 1.44
N ASP A 114 -12.25 5.61 1.04
CA ASP A 114 -11.37 5.08 0.00
C ASP A 114 -11.59 5.76 -1.35
N GLY A 115 -10.51 5.87 -2.12
CA GLY A 115 -10.55 6.24 -3.54
C GLY A 115 -10.83 5.06 -4.46
N TYR A 116 -11.01 3.86 -3.92
CA TYR A 116 -11.23 2.62 -4.65
C TYR A 116 -12.27 1.73 -3.98
N GLU A 117 -12.74 0.73 -4.71
CA GLU A 117 -13.62 -0.32 -4.23
C GLU A 117 -13.03 -1.69 -4.56
N VAL A 118 -12.96 -2.58 -3.57
CA VAL A 118 -12.57 -3.98 -3.78
C VAL A 118 -13.80 -4.77 -4.16
N LEU A 119 -13.92 -5.13 -5.45
CA LEU A 119 -15.05 -5.88 -6.00
C LEU A 119 -14.89 -7.38 -5.75
N ARG A 120 -13.66 -7.87 -5.70
CA ARG A 120 -13.33 -9.26 -5.41
C ARG A 120 -11.95 -9.37 -4.79
N ARG A 121 -11.80 -10.26 -3.82
CA ARG A 121 -10.51 -10.62 -3.20
C ARG A 121 -10.58 -12.05 -2.72
N ASP A 122 -10.11 -12.97 -3.54
CA ASP A 122 -10.01 -14.41 -3.22
C ASP A 122 -8.77 -15.03 -3.90
N ASN A 123 -8.60 -16.34 -3.74
CA ASN A 123 -7.46 -17.07 -4.30
C ASN A 123 -7.50 -17.18 -5.85
N THR A 124 -8.58 -16.79 -6.50
CA THR A 124 -8.75 -16.85 -7.95
C THR A 124 -8.46 -15.51 -8.60
N ALA A 125 -8.88 -14.42 -7.96
CA ALA A 125 -8.66 -13.07 -8.50
C ALA A 125 -8.76 -11.98 -7.44
N HIS A 126 -8.03 -10.89 -7.69
CA HIS A 126 -8.28 -9.60 -7.07
C HIS A 126 -8.83 -8.64 -8.12
N VAL A 127 -9.95 -7.99 -7.79
CA VAL A 127 -10.62 -7.04 -8.67
C VAL A 127 -10.85 -5.75 -7.90
N VAL A 128 -10.30 -4.66 -8.41
CA VAL A 128 -10.36 -3.35 -7.74
C VAL A 128 -10.79 -2.30 -8.75
N LYS A 129 -11.76 -1.48 -8.36
CA LYS A 129 -12.23 -0.34 -9.14
C LYS A 129 -11.71 0.96 -8.54
N ASP A 130 -11.06 1.78 -9.34
CA ASP A 130 -10.74 3.16 -9.02
C ASP A 130 -11.99 4.03 -9.15
N LEU A 131 -12.35 4.74 -8.08
CA LEU A 131 -13.58 5.52 -8.04
C LEU A 131 -13.47 6.89 -8.72
N ALA A 132 -12.26 7.37 -8.98
CA ALA A 132 -12.04 8.64 -9.64
C ALA A 132 -12.11 8.50 -11.17
N THR A 133 -11.54 7.44 -11.71
CA THR A 133 -11.45 7.20 -13.15
C THR A 133 -12.49 6.22 -13.67
N GLY A 134 -13.11 5.42 -12.77
CA GLY A 134 -14.00 4.32 -13.15
C GLY A 134 -13.27 3.10 -13.73
N ILE A 135 -11.93 3.12 -13.77
CA ILE A 135 -11.12 2.00 -14.26
C ILE A 135 -11.21 0.85 -13.27
N THR A 136 -11.42 -0.36 -13.77
CA THR A 136 -11.39 -1.60 -13.00
C THR A 136 -10.18 -2.43 -13.41
N GLY A 137 -9.34 -2.77 -12.43
CA GLY A 137 -8.20 -3.65 -12.59
C GLY A 137 -8.51 -5.07 -12.11
N TYR A 138 -8.09 -6.06 -12.88
CA TYR A 138 -8.22 -7.47 -12.59
C TYR A 138 -6.83 -8.10 -12.51
N VAL A 139 -6.53 -8.78 -11.43
CA VAL A 139 -5.37 -9.67 -11.31
C VAL A 139 -5.91 -11.07 -11.09
N CYS A 140 -5.78 -11.93 -12.10
CA CYS A 140 -6.26 -13.30 -12.07
C CYS A 140 -5.09 -14.25 -11.81
N PHE A 141 -5.25 -15.17 -10.85
CA PHE A 141 -4.25 -16.16 -10.46
C PHE A 141 -4.50 -17.53 -11.11
N GLY A 142 -5.52 -17.63 -11.95
CA GLY A 142 -5.93 -18.84 -12.64
C GLY A 142 -7.21 -18.60 -13.44
N GLU A 143 -8.04 -19.64 -13.57
CA GLU A 143 -9.33 -19.48 -14.23
C GLU A 143 -10.22 -18.49 -13.45
N TYR A 144 -10.70 -17.50 -14.14
CA TYR A 144 -11.58 -16.46 -13.61
C TYR A 144 -12.93 -16.52 -14.30
N THR A 145 -13.99 -16.44 -13.52
CA THR A 145 -15.36 -16.19 -13.99
C THR A 145 -15.95 -15.07 -13.14
N GLY A 146 -16.42 -14.03 -13.78
CA GLY A 146 -16.95 -12.84 -13.12
C GLY A 146 -18.05 -12.15 -13.90
N GLN A 147 -18.51 -11.02 -13.35
CA GLN A 147 -19.47 -10.12 -13.99
C GLN A 147 -18.72 -8.87 -14.46
N GLY A 148 -19.25 -8.18 -15.44
CA GLY A 148 -18.62 -7.01 -16.05
C GLY A 148 -18.20 -7.26 -17.49
N LEU A 149 -17.29 -6.45 -18.01
CA LEU A 149 -16.74 -6.63 -19.36
C LEU A 149 -15.80 -7.84 -19.41
N VAL A 150 -14.98 -8.03 -18.37
CA VAL A 150 -14.13 -9.22 -18.23
C VAL A 150 -14.95 -10.34 -17.58
N ARG A 151 -15.57 -11.17 -18.41
CA ARG A 151 -16.45 -12.26 -17.96
C ARG A 151 -15.73 -13.58 -17.69
N LYS A 152 -14.60 -13.82 -18.37
CA LYS A 152 -13.84 -15.06 -18.25
C LYS A 152 -12.36 -14.81 -18.55
N GLY A 153 -11.49 -15.38 -17.70
CA GLY A 153 -10.06 -15.53 -17.92
C GLY A 153 -9.67 -17.00 -17.83
N THR A 154 -8.75 -17.46 -18.69
CA THR A 154 -8.36 -18.87 -18.78
C THR A 154 -6.96 -19.14 -18.21
N GLY A 155 -6.42 -18.22 -17.46
CA GLY A 155 -5.09 -18.36 -16.84
C GLY A 155 -4.67 -17.12 -16.08
N GLU A 156 -3.44 -17.12 -15.61
CA GLU A 156 -2.84 -15.97 -14.94
C GLU A 156 -2.81 -14.76 -15.89
N SER A 157 -3.39 -13.66 -15.45
CA SER A 157 -3.52 -12.47 -16.31
C SER A 157 -3.74 -11.20 -15.50
N ILE A 158 -3.35 -10.07 -16.08
CA ILE A 158 -3.67 -8.74 -15.59
C ILE A 158 -4.45 -8.03 -16.68
N VAL A 159 -5.63 -7.55 -16.35
CA VAL A 159 -6.52 -6.85 -17.28
C VAL A 159 -6.97 -5.56 -16.64
N MET A 160 -7.11 -4.51 -17.45
CA MET A 160 -7.78 -3.28 -17.04
C MET A 160 -8.92 -3.00 -18.00
N GLU A 161 -10.07 -2.61 -17.44
CA GLU A 161 -11.21 -2.14 -18.20
C GLU A 161 -11.54 -0.70 -17.82
N ARG A 162 -12.00 0.06 -18.78
CA ARG A 162 -12.54 1.39 -18.56
C ARG A 162 -13.94 1.44 -19.19
N THR A 163 -14.90 1.83 -18.40
CA THR A 163 -16.23 2.14 -18.92
C THR A 163 -16.22 3.63 -19.25
N ASP A 164 -16.28 3.96 -20.53
CA ASP A 164 -16.45 5.35 -20.92
C ASP A 164 -17.85 5.82 -20.51
N THR A 165 -17.91 7.01 -19.93
CA THR A 165 -19.16 7.60 -19.41
C THR A 165 -20.15 7.96 -20.51
N ASP A 166 -19.76 7.84 -21.76
CA ASP A 166 -20.55 8.25 -22.93
C ASP A 166 -21.42 7.14 -23.53
N GLY A 167 -21.53 6.00 -22.84
CA GLY A 167 -22.56 4.98 -23.13
C GLY A 167 -22.54 4.37 -24.52
N GLN A 168 -21.37 4.31 -25.19
CA GLN A 168 -21.20 3.56 -26.43
C GLN A 168 -20.23 2.41 -26.27
#